data_f8bbc992635844c2521807ef26c5847d
#
_entry.id   f8bbc992635844c2521807ef26c5847d
#
_cell.length_a   1.000
_cell.length_b   1.000
_cell.length_c   1.000
_cell.angle_alpha   90.00
_cell.angle_beta   90.00
_cell.angle_gamma   90.00
#
_symmetry.space_group_name_H-M   'P 1'
#
loop_
_entity.id
_entity.type
_entity.pdbx_description
1 polymer ?
#
loop_
_entity_poly.entity_id
_entity_poly.type
_entity_poly.pdbx_seq_one_letter_code
_entity_poly.pdbx_strand_id
1 'polypeptide(L)'
;MRDVAALAGVSLKTVSRVVNSEPHIRPETVARVRDAIASLGWVPNGNARALRTGRTGVIGIAVAGLRRPYLAALVEALVSETDRRGLQAAVEPSHGDPERIRAVLDGRGPSYDGVVLIGDDGAGLPLDGALTDRPVVVVQGDDADADVVLDDVASAMGMVTRHLAVLGRRRPLLLGGDRGADRGPRTPGVLAEPGAVTRAALAAAGFEATVPVIRPDGEWDRGWGAAAAVDALAAHPETDVLICVNDEVALGALSALTARGVDVPGEVALLGYDNLDDGWFSTPSLTTVDAGPARLARAALDLLAERIAGTVPAVPRRVVLPVELVRRESTLGAPR
;
A
#
# COMPACT_ATOMS: atom_id res chain seq x y z
N MET A 1 22.87 -30.02 -11.75
CA MET A 1 22.20 -31.14 -11.03
C MET A 1 22.88 -32.50 -11.23
N ARG A 2 23.32 -32.90 -12.44
CA ARG A 2 24.07 -34.14 -12.67
C ARG A 2 25.39 -34.14 -11.90
N ASP A 3 26.13 -33.06 -11.94
CA ASP A 3 27.43 -32.92 -11.26
C ASP A 3 27.27 -32.95 -9.73
N VAL A 4 26.18 -32.32 -9.20
CA VAL A 4 25.84 -32.41 -7.78
C VAL A 4 25.52 -33.84 -7.37
N ALA A 5 24.77 -34.58 -8.19
CA ALA A 5 24.44 -35.98 -7.93
C ALA A 5 25.71 -36.88 -7.92
N ALA A 6 26.62 -36.65 -8.88
CA ALA A 6 27.89 -37.36 -8.95
C ALA A 6 28.76 -37.06 -7.73
N LEU A 7 28.94 -35.78 -7.36
CA LEU A 7 29.75 -35.37 -6.23
C LEU A 7 29.19 -35.84 -4.88
N ALA A 8 27.87 -35.78 -4.71
CA ALA A 8 27.19 -36.23 -3.48
C ALA A 8 27.01 -37.76 -3.39
N GLY A 9 27.33 -38.53 -4.47
CA GLY A 9 27.14 -39.97 -4.52
C GLY A 9 25.69 -40.43 -4.38
N VAL A 10 24.75 -39.69 -5.00
CA VAL A 10 23.31 -39.95 -4.92
C VAL A 10 22.66 -39.88 -6.32
N SER A 11 21.40 -40.31 -6.41
CA SER A 11 20.63 -40.18 -7.66
C SER A 11 20.19 -38.73 -7.92
N LEU A 12 19.95 -38.39 -9.21
CA LEU A 12 19.33 -37.12 -9.60
C LEU A 12 18.01 -36.86 -8.87
N LYS A 13 17.21 -37.93 -8.67
CA LYS A 13 15.95 -37.88 -7.93
C LYS A 13 16.18 -37.48 -6.47
N THR A 14 17.24 -37.99 -5.85
CA THR A 14 17.61 -37.63 -4.46
C THR A 14 18.04 -36.17 -4.36
N VAL A 15 18.86 -35.67 -5.29
CA VAL A 15 19.23 -34.25 -5.36
C VAL A 15 17.98 -33.38 -5.49
N SER A 16 17.07 -33.73 -6.41
CA SER A 16 15.82 -33.01 -6.60
C SER A 16 14.98 -32.96 -5.32
N ARG A 17 14.87 -34.06 -4.60
CA ARG A 17 14.12 -34.16 -3.35
C ARG A 17 14.73 -33.30 -2.25
N VAL A 18 16.07 -33.29 -2.12
CA VAL A 18 16.79 -32.45 -1.15
C VAL A 18 16.60 -30.96 -1.48
N VAL A 19 16.76 -30.57 -2.75
CA VAL A 19 16.56 -29.18 -3.22
C VAL A 19 15.15 -28.69 -2.99
N ASN A 20 14.15 -29.57 -3.10
CA ASN A 20 12.74 -29.25 -2.87
C ASN A 20 12.31 -29.41 -1.38
N SER A 21 13.27 -29.68 -0.48
CA SER A 21 12.98 -29.89 0.96
C SER A 21 11.90 -30.94 1.23
N GLU A 22 11.85 -32.00 0.41
CA GLU A 22 10.88 -33.07 0.59
C GLU A 22 11.14 -33.82 1.90
N PRO A 23 10.09 -34.25 2.62
CA PRO A 23 10.24 -34.98 3.87
C PRO A 23 10.84 -36.40 3.64
N HIS A 24 11.30 -37.02 4.73
CA HIS A 24 11.78 -38.39 4.78
C HIS A 24 13.10 -38.63 4.01
N ILE A 25 14.00 -37.66 3.97
CA ILE A 25 15.38 -37.83 3.51
C ILE A 25 16.31 -37.91 4.74
N ARG A 26 17.24 -38.86 4.74
CA ARG A 26 18.19 -39.01 5.85
C ARG A 26 19.03 -37.72 6.01
N PRO A 27 19.25 -37.22 7.25
CA PRO A 27 20.04 -35.99 7.47
C PRO A 27 21.40 -36.00 6.84
N GLU A 28 22.09 -37.13 6.88
CA GLU A 28 23.41 -37.32 6.25
C GLU A 28 23.40 -37.17 4.72
N THR A 29 22.29 -37.59 4.09
CA THR A 29 22.10 -37.42 2.63
C THR A 29 21.84 -35.96 2.29
N VAL A 30 21.06 -35.27 3.12
CA VAL A 30 20.82 -33.83 2.97
C VAL A 30 22.12 -33.05 3.10
N ALA A 31 22.95 -33.35 4.11
CA ALA A 31 24.24 -32.71 4.30
C ALA A 31 25.16 -32.89 3.08
N ARG A 32 25.40 -34.15 2.62
CA ARG A 32 26.21 -34.42 1.44
C ARG A 32 25.76 -33.68 0.19
N VAL A 33 24.47 -33.61 -0.05
CA VAL A 33 23.94 -32.88 -1.23
C VAL A 33 24.14 -31.37 -1.08
N ARG A 34 23.95 -30.81 0.13
CA ARG A 34 24.20 -29.38 0.38
C ARG A 34 25.69 -29.03 0.23
N ASP A 35 26.59 -29.87 0.73
CA ASP A 35 28.03 -29.68 0.59
C ASP A 35 28.45 -29.73 -0.89
N ALA A 36 27.89 -30.65 -1.65
CA ALA A 36 28.15 -30.75 -3.10
C ALA A 36 27.61 -29.53 -3.86
N ILE A 37 26.43 -29.01 -3.49
CA ILE A 37 25.85 -27.77 -4.05
C ILE A 37 26.78 -26.59 -3.77
N ALA A 38 27.22 -26.43 -2.51
CA ALA A 38 28.11 -25.35 -2.11
C ALA A 38 29.48 -25.44 -2.83
N SER A 39 30.08 -26.64 -2.90
CA SER A 39 31.36 -26.87 -3.55
C SER A 39 31.34 -26.57 -5.05
N LEU A 40 30.24 -26.81 -5.72
CA LEU A 40 30.06 -26.58 -7.16
C LEU A 40 29.51 -25.18 -7.49
N GLY A 41 29.17 -24.37 -6.48
CA GLY A 41 28.47 -23.12 -6.71
C GLY A 41 27.16 -23.30 -7.51
N TRP A 42 26.55 -24.51 -7.42
CA TRP A 42 25.40 -24.85 -8.24
C TRP A 42 24.13 -24.16 -7.68
N VAL A 43 23.45 -23.40 -8.54
CA VAL A 43 22.18 -22.74 -8.22
C VAL A 43 21.04 -23.48 -8.93
N PRO A 44 19.93 -23.79 -8.24
CA PRO A 44 18.75 -24.37 -8.88
C PRO A 44 18.26 -23.48 -10.04
N ASN A 45 18.08 -24.06 -11.21
CA ASN A 45 17.54 -23.32 -12.35
C ASN A 45 16.03 -23.17 -12.18
N GLY A 46 15.58 -21.95 -11.84
CA GLY A 46 14.18 -21.58 -11.65
C GLY A 46 13.33 -21.87 -12.88
N ASN A 47 13.85 -21.62 -14.08
CA ASN A 47 13.13 -21.88 -15.34
C ASN A 47 12.84 -23.38 -15.56
N ALA A 48 13.80 -24.26 -15.20
CA ALA A 48 13.58 -25.70 -15.27
C ALA A 48 12.57 -26.19 -14.22
N ARG A 49 12.51 -25.53 -13.07
CA ARG A 49 11.47 -25.76 -12.06
C ARG A 49 10.11 -25.29 -12.56
N ALA A 50 10.05 -24.10 -13.13
CA ALA A 50 8.82 -23.52 -13.69
C ALA A 50 8.21 -24.40 -14.79
N LEU A 51 9.02 -24.91 -15.72
CA LEU A 51 8.58 -25.84 -16.76
C LEU A 51 7.96 -27.14 -16.20
N ARG A 52 8.44 -27.60 -15.04
CA ARG A 52 7.95 -28.84 -14.43
C ARG A 52 6.72 -28.62 -13.54
N THR A 53 6.64 -27.49 -12.84
CA THR A 53 5.59 -27.19 -11.85
C THR A 53 4.49 -26.31 -12.40
N GLY A 54 4.70 -25.67 -13.55
CA GLY A 54 3.85 -24.61 -14.09
C GLY A 54 3.93 -23.31 -13.27
N ARG A 55 4.88 -23.20 -12.31
CA ARG A 55 5.02 -22.05 -11.42
C ARG A 55 6.45 -21.54 -11.39
N THR A 56 6.58 -20.22 -11.47
CA THR A 56 7.88 -19.52 -11.46
C THR A 56 8.41 -19.30 -10.04
N GLY A 57 7.52 -19.19 -9.06
CA GLY A 57 7.82 -18.75 -7.70
C GLY A 57 8.05 -17.25 -7.61
N VAL A 58 7.62 -16.48 -8.62
CA VAL A 58 7.77 -15.01 -8.65
C VAL A 58 6.40 -14.36 -8.60
N ILE A 59 6.26 -13.37 -7.73
CA ILE A 59 5.09 -12.50 -7.63
C ILE A 59 5.44 -11.13 -8.21
N GLY A 60 4.65 -10.65 -9.15
CA GLY A 60 4.74 -9.28 -9.66
C GLY A 60 4.09 -8.30 -8.68
N ILE A 61 4.73 -7.17 -8.44
CA ILE A 61 4.20 -6.06 -7.65
C ILE A 61 4.18 -4.84 -8.56
N ALA A 62 3.01 -4.51 -9.11
CA ALA A 62 2.84 -3.33 -9.97
C ALA A 62 2.47 -2.13 -9.11
N VAL A 63 3.20 -1.03 -9.28
CA VAL A 63 3.05 0.21 -8.49
C VAL A 63 3.22 1.43 -9.39
N ALA A 64 2.52 2.54 -9.09
CA ALA A 64 2.65 3.77 -9.87
C ALA A 64 4.08 4.33 -9.84
N GLY A 65 4.74 4.28 -8.67
CA GLY A 65 6.11 4.71 -8.50
C GLY A 65 6.58 4.55 -7.06
N LEU A 66 7.90 4.72 -6.85
CA LEU A 66 8.53 4.53 -5.52
C LEU A 66 8.96 5.86 -4.87
N ARG A 67 8.61 7.00 -5.49
CA ARG A 67 8.96 8.32 -4.92
C ARG A 67 8.10 8.70 -3.73
N ARG A 68 6.88 8.20 -3.66
CA ARG A 68 5.96 8.43 -2.55
C ARG A 68 6.33 7.48 -1.40
N PRO A 69 6.68 8.01 -0.20
CA PRO A 69 7.15 7.20 0.92
C PRO A 69 6.18 6.08 1.32
N TYR A 70 4.87 6.36 1.33
CA TYR A 70 3.87 5.35 1.65
C TYR A 70 3.85 4.18 0.65
N LEU A 71 3.91 4.48 -0.66
CA LEU A 71 3.97 3.42 -1.68
C LEU A 71 5.25 2.59 -1.55
N ALA A 72 6.38 3.24 -1.24
CA ALA A 72 7.63 2.54 -0.99
C ALA A 72 7.53 1.62 0.25
N ALA A 73 6.92 2.09 1.34
CA ALA A 73 6.71 1.29 2.55
C ALA A 73 5.76 0.10 2.31
N LEU A 74 4.71 0.28 1.51
CA LEU A 74 3.79 -0.80 1.14
C LEU A 74 4.48 -1.85 0.24
N VAL A 75 5.29 -1.40 -0.73
CA VAL A 75 6.10 -2.31 -1.57
C VAL A 75 7.09 -3.09 -0.72
N GLU A 76 7.80 -2.44 0.20
CA GLU A 76 8.73 -3.10 1.14
C GLU A 76 8.01 -4.16 1.98
N ALA A 77 6.81 -3.86 2.49
CA ALA A 77 5.99 -4.82 3.22
C ALA A 77 5.58 -6.03 2.35
N LEU A 78 5.22 -5.80 1.08
CA LEU A 78 4.89 -6.86 0.13
C LEU A 78 6.12 -7.72 -0.21
N VAL A 79 7.27 -7.10 -0.44
CA VAL A 79 8.54 -7.82 -0.70
C VAL A 79 8.89 -8.70 0.51
N SER A 80 8.90 -8.12 1.71
CA SER A 80 9.20 -8.84 2.95
C SER A 80 8.23 -10.01 3.19
N GLU A 81 6.94 -9.82 2.94
CA GLU A 81 5.94 -10.89 3.08
C GLU A 81 6.12 -11.98 2.02
N THR A 82 6.48 -11.61 0.78
CA THR A 82 6.77 -12.54 -0.32
C THR A 82 7.97 -13.41 0.02
N ASP A 83 9.05 -12.80 0.53
CA ASP A 83 10.26 -13.51 0.97
C ASP A 83 9.98 -14.49 2.11
N ARG A 84 9.14 -14.08 3.11
CA ARG A 84 8.74 -14.98 4.21
C ARG A 84 8.00 -16.24 3.74
N ARG A 85 7.36 -16.17 2.57
CA ARG A 85 6.68 -17.31 1.93
C ARG A 85 7.62 -18.14 1.05
N GLY A 86 8.89 -17.78 0.95
CA GLY A 86 9.88 -18.43 0.09
C GLY A 86 9.64 -18.20 -1.40
N LEU A 87 8.96 -17.10 -1.75
CA LEU A 87 8.75 -16.62 -3.12
C LEU A 87 9.67 -15.45 -3.41
N GLN A 88 9.77 -15.06 -4.68
CA GLN A 88 10.51 -13.89 -5.13
C GLN A 88 9.53 -12.77 -5.50
N ALA A 89 9.84 -11.54 -5.14
CA ALA A 89 9.10 -10.37 -5.56
C ALA A 89 9.80 -9.71 -6.76
N ALA A 90 9.01 -9.31 -7.77
CA ALA A 90 9.46 -8.47 -8.87
C ALA A 90 8.64 -7.17 -8.84
N VAL A 91 9.32 -6.05 -8.57
CA VAL A 91 8.67 -4.74 -8.49
C VAL A 91 8.67 -4.08 -9.85
N GLU A 92 7.50 -3.69 -10.34
CA GLU A 92 7.26 -3.13 -11.67
C GLU A 92 6.66 -1.71 -11.56
N PRO A 93 7.49 -0.66 -11.56
CA PRO A 93 7.00 0.71 -11.57
C PRO A 93 6.35 1.05 -12.91
N SER A 94 5.07 1.41 -12.91
CA SER A 94 4.32 1.77 -14.11
C SER A 94 4.49 3.23 -14.52
N HIS A 95 4.86 4.10 -13.58
CA HIS A 95 4.94 5.56 -13.76
C HIS A 95 3.60 6.19 -14.27
N GLY A 96 2.48 5.58 -13.88
CA GLY A 96 1.15 6.01 -14.32
C GLY A 96 0.81 5.65 -15.77
N ASP A 97 1.65 4.83 -16.43
CA ASP A 97 1.43 4.38 -17.81
C ASP A 97 0.52 3.13 -17.83
N PRO A 98 -0.72 3.24 -18.35
CA PRO A 98 -1.64 2.10 -18.43
C PRO A 98 -1.13 0.93 -19.26
N GLU A 99 -0.33 1.20 -20.31
CA GLU A 99 0.21 0.14 -21.16
C GLU A 99 1.25 -0.72 -20.41
N ARG A 100 2.03 -0.11 -19.49
CA ARG A 100 2.93 -0.85 -18.63
C ARG A 100 2.18 -1.75 -17.66
N ILE A 101 1.09 -1.24 -17.08
CA ILE A 101 0.23 -2.06 -16.19
C ILE A 101 -0.34 -3.24 -16.99
N ARG A 102 -0.88 -3.00 -18.17
CA ARG A 102 -1.39 -4.07 -19.05
C ARG A 102 -0.31 -5.07 -19.41
N ALA A 103 0.91 -4.63 -19.74
CA ALA A 103 2.01 -5.55 -20.05
C ALA A 103 2.35 -6.50 -18.90
N VAL A 104 2.31 -6.01 -17.66
CA VAL A 104 2.49 -6.84 -16.45
C VAL A 104 1.34 -7.84 -16.29
N LEU A 105 0.11 -7.41 -16.53
CA LEU A 105 -1.09 -8.24 -16.41
C LEU A 105 -1.21 -9.28 -17.54
N ASP A 106 -0.98 -8.89 -18.80
CA ASP A 106 -1.11 -9.74 -19.99
C ASP A 106 0.01 -10.78 -20.15
N GLY A 107 1.01 -10.76 -19.28
CA GLY A 107 2.13 -11.68 -19.36
C GLY A 107 3.08 -11.44 -20.54
N ARG A 108 3.01 -10.27 -21.18
CA ARG A 108 3.96 -9.85 -22.23
C ARG A 108 5.35 -9.53 -21.67
N GLY A 109 5.47 -9.40 -20.35
CA GLY A 109 6.69 -9.23 -19.60
C GLY A 109 7.18 -10.53 -18.93
N PRO A 110 7.93 -10.43 -17.83
CA PRO A 110 8.37 -11.59 -17.05
C PRO A 110 7.19 -12.45 -16.61
N SER A 111 7.42 -13.76 -16.49
CA SER A 111 6.37 -14.69 -16.09
C SER A 111 6.21 -14.67 -14.56
N TYR A 112 5.05 -14.23 -14.06
CA TYR A 112 4.67 -14.23 -12.65
C TYR A 112 3.62 -15.31 -12.38
N ASP A 113 3.61 -15.87 -11.17
CA ASP A 113 2.55 -16.78 -10.73
C ASP A 113 1.25 -16.01 -10.40
N GLY A 114 1.40 -14.74 -10.04
CA GLY A 114 0.32 -13.80 -9.80
C GLY A 114 0.85 -12.38 -9.62
N VAL A 115 -0.05 -11.41 -9.58
CA VAL A 115 0.30 -9.98 -9.50
C VAL A 115 -0.46 -9.33 -8.34
N VAL A 116 0.26 -8.56 -7.53
CA VAL A 116 -0.34 -7.55 -6.64
C VAL A 116 -0.25 -6.20 -7.35
N LEU A 117 -1.39 -5.57 -7.57
CA LEU A 117 -1.50 -4.25 -8.17
C LEU A 117 -1.84 -3.24 -7.08
N ILE A 118 -0.96 -2.28 -6.85
CA ILE A 118 -1.19 -1.20 -5.90
C ILE A 118 -1.95 -0.10 -6.62
N GLY A 119 -3.16 0.19 -6.13
CA GLY A 119 -3.97 1.28 -6.63
C GLY A 119 -3.29 2.62 -6.40
N ASP A 120 -3.49 3.56 -7.30
CA ASP A 120 -3.08 4.94 -7.15
C ASP A 120 -4.32 5.76 -6.78
N ASP A 121 -4.37 6.25 -5.55
CA ASP A 121 -5.33 7.20 -4.93
C ASP A 121 -6.55 7.63 -5.78
N GLY A 122 -7.28 6.65 -6.39
CA GLY A 122 -8.48 6.91 -7.20
C GLY A 122 -8.24 7.12 -8.70
N ALA A 123 -7.05 6.94 -9.23
CA ALA A 123 -6.89 6.66 -10.65
C ALA A 123 -7.49 5.28 -10.92
N GLY A 124 -8.57 5.22 -11.69
CA GLY A 124 -9.14 3.94 -12.10
C GLY A 124 -8.06 3.09 -12.76
N LEU A 125 -7.90 1.88 -12.28
CA LEU A 125 -6.99 0.94 -12.92
C LEU A 125 -7.55 0.59 -14.30
N PRO A 126 -6.73 0.55 -15.36
CA PRO A 126 -7.19 0.23 -16.71
C PRO A 126 -7.43 -1.28 -16.85
N LEU A 127 -8.24 -1.85 -15.96
CA LEU A 127 -8.55 -3.28 -15.95
C LEU A 127 -9.80 -3.61 -16.79
N ASP A 128 -10.31 -2.69 -17.61
CA ASP A 128 -11.50 -2.85 -18.47
C ASP A 128 -11.45 -4.18 -19.25
N GLY A 129 -11.91 -5.27 -18.63
CA GLY A 129 -11.96 -6.60 -19.21
C GLY A 129 -10.61 -7.27 -19.49
N ALA A 130 -9.49 -6.69 -19.04
CA ALA A 130 -8.13 -7.20 -19.27
C ALA A 130 -7.64 -8.13 -18.15
N LEU A 131 -8.54 -8.65 -17.30
CA LEU A 131 -8.16 -9.69 -16.36
C LEU A 131 -7.81 -10.95 -17.15
N THR A 132 -6.51 -11.18 -17.20
CA THR A 132 -5.88 -12.34 -17.82
C THR A 132 -6.21 -13.61 -17.01
N ASP A 133 -5.86 -14.78 -17.54
CA ASP A 133 -5.90 -16.06 -16.79
C ASP A 133 -5.00 -16.05 -15.53
N ARG A 134 -4.33 -14.91 -15.27
CA ARG A 134 -3.37 -14.76 -14.16
C ARG A 134 -4.07 -14.20 -12.93
N PRO A 135 -3.85 -14.79 -11.73
CA PRO A 135 -4.35 -14.23 -10.47
C PRO A 135 -3.86 -12.80 -10.20
N VAL A 136 -4.80 -11.90 -9.92
CA VAL A 136 -4.54 -10.50 -9.57
C VAL A 136 -5.23 -10.16 -8.26
N VAL A 137 -4.55 -9.42 -7.39
CA VAL A 137 -5.12 -8.80 -6.19
C VAL A 137 -4.80 -7.31 -6.23
N VAL A 138 -5.80 -6.47 -6.05
CA VAL A 138 -5.67 -5.02 -5.97
C VAL A 138 -5.56 -4.59 -4.51
N VAL A 139 -4.60 -3.75 -4.19
CA VAL A 139 -4.43 -3.16 -2.84
C VAL A 139 -4.66 -1.65 -2.94
N GLN A 140 -5.55 -1.12 -2.11
CA GLN A 140 -5.92 0.31 -2.06
C GLN A 140 -6.38 0.88 -3.42
N GLY A 141 -7.08 0.05 -4.16
CA GLY A 141 -7.74 0.43 -5.41
C GLY A 141 -9.13 -0.17 -5.43
N ASP A 142 -9.85 0.04 -6.50
CA ASP A 142 -11.17 -0.56 -6.71
C ASP A 142 -11.22 -1.24 -8.07
N ASP A 143 -11.66 -2.48 -8.05
CA ASP A 143 -11.92 -3.26 -9.24
C ASP A 143 -13.08 -4.22 -9.00
N ALA A 144 -13.96 -4.36 -9.97
CA ALA A 144 -15.12 -5.25 -9.86
C ALA A 144 -14.78 -6.72 -10.17
N ASP A 145 -13.68 -6.95 -10.87
CA ASP A 145 -13.30 -8.25 -11.41
C ASP A 145 -12.09 -8.89 -10.69
N ALA A 146 -11.44 -8.17 -9.74
CA ALA A 146 -10.32 -8.65 -8.95
C ALA A 146 -10.64 -8.75 -7.46
N ASP A 147 -9.88 -9.57 -6.73
CA ASP A 147 -9.86 -9.51 -5.27
C ASP A 147 -9.24 -8.17 -4.84
N VAL A 148 -9.86 -7.51 -3.85
CA VAL A 148 -9.46 -6.18 -3.40
C VAL A 148 -9.18 -6.19 -1.90
N VAL A 149 -8.06 -5.57 -1.50
CA VAL A 149 -7.69 -5.33 -0.09
C VAL A 149 -7.63 -3.83 0.16
N LEU A 150 -8.35 -3.37 1.16
CA LEU A 150 -8.54 -1.97 1.51
C LEU A 150 -8.28 -1.74 3.00
N ASP A 151 -7.92 -0.53 3.34
CA ASP A 151 -8.03 0.02 4.68
C ASP A 151 -9.43 0.61 4.93
N ASP A 152 -9.89 0.61 6.18
CA ASP A 152 -11.21 1.11 6.58
C ASP A 152 -11.19 2.62 6.78
N VAL A 153 -11.23 3.37 5.68
CA VAL A 153 -11.26 4.85 5.70
C VAL A 153 -12.47 5.38 6.47
N ALA A 154 -13.61 4.70 6.42
CA ALA A 154 -14.80 5.15 7.13
C ALA A 154 -14.61 5.10 8.66
N SER A 155 -14.08 3.98 9.16
CA SER A 155 -13.71 3.85 10.57
C SER A 155 -12.59 4.82 10.97
N ALA A 156 -11.60 5.06 10.10
CA ALA A 156 -10.55 6.05 10.30
C ALA A 156 -11.15 7.43 10.57
N MET A 157 -12.00 7.89 9.66
CA MET A 157 -12.63 9.21 9.78
C MET A 157 -13.57 9.30 10.99
N GLY A 158 -14.23 8.20 11.37
CA GLY A 158 -14.98 8.13 12.62
C GLY A 158 -14.09 8.26 13.87
N MET A 159 -12.85 7.73 13.85
CA MET A 159 -11.89 7.95 14.94
C MET A 159 -11.36 9.38 14.96
N VAL A 160 -11.01 9.93 13.80
CA VAL A 160 -10.53 11.30 13.65
C VAL A 160 -11.59 12.29 14.16
N THR A 161 -12.83 12.19 13.71
CA THR A 161 -13.90 13.11 14.12
C THR A 161 -14.18 13.07 15.62
N ARG A 162 -14.20 11.88 16.23
CA ARG A 162 -14.31 11.75 17.69
C ARG A 162 -13.13 12.38 18.43
N HIS A 163 -11.92 12.19 17.92
CA HIS A 163 -10.72 12.79 18.50
C HIS A 163 -10.79 14.31 18.46
N LEU A 164 -11.14 14.91 17.32
CA LEU A 164 -11.31 16.36 17.16
C LEU A 164 -12.41 16.92 18.07
N ALA A 165 -13.53 16.21 18.16
CA ALA A 165 -14.62 16.62 19.03
C ALA A 165 -14.23 16.67 20.52
N VAL A 166 -13.45 15.68 20.99
CA VAL A 166 -12.90 15.64 22.37
C VAL A 166 -11.94 16.81 22.61
N LEU A 167 -11.14 17.19 21.61
CA LEU A 167 -10.22 18.33 21.69
C LEU A 167 -10.91 19.68 21.55
N GLY A 168 -12.22 19.71 21.29
CA GLY A 168 -13.00 20.93 21.11
C GLY A 168 -12.76 21.63 19.77
N ARG A 169 -12.09 20.98 18.81
CA ARG A 169 -11.91 21.51 17.46
C ARG A 169 -13.24 21.47 16.71
N ARG A 170 -13.59 22.55 16.00
CA ARG A 170 -14.92 22.73 15.41
C ARG A 170 -14.91 23.17 13.95
N ARG A 171 -13.81 23.69 13.45
CA ARG A 171 -13.68 24.31 12.12
C ARG A 171 -12.63 23.61 11.28
N PRO A 172 -12.90 22.35 10.86
CA PRO A 172 -11.99 21.59 10.04
C PRO A 172 -11.90 22.14 8.62
N LEU A 173 -10.72 22.03 8.03
CA LEU A 173 -10.47 22.23 6.61
C LEU A 173 -9.70 21.02 6.06
N LEU A 174 -10.09 20.55 4.87
CA LEU A 174 -9.44 19.43 4.21
C LEU A 174 -8.40 19.92 3.22
N LEU A 175 -7.18 19.39 3.35
CA LEU A 175 -6.12 19.54 2.35
C LEU A 175 -6.01 18.26 1.52
N GLY A 176 -6.55 18.29 0.29
CA GLY A 176 -6.63 17.13 -0.60
C GLY A 176 -7.88 16.26 -0.35
N GLY A 177 -7.85 15.04 -0.90
CA GLY A 177 -8.93 14.07 -0.70
C GLY A 177 -10.01 14.05 -1.78
N ASP A 178 -10.16 15.11 -2.55
CA ASP A 178 -11.01 15.17 -3.74
C ASP A 178 -10.16 15.50 -4.96
N ARG A 179 -10.23 14.69 -6.00
CA ARG A 179 -9.49 14.92 -7.26
C ARG A 179 -10.28 15.73 -8.32
N GLY A 180 -11.47 16.20 -7.98
CA GLY A 180 -12.33 17.01 -8.85
C GLY A 180 -13.07 16.20 -9.94
N ALA A 181 -14.06 16.84 -10.56
CA ALA A 181 -14.93 16.23 -11.58
C ALA A 181 -14.24 15.94 -12.94
N ASP A 182 -13.01 16.43 -13.14
CA ASP A 182 -12.32 16.39 -14.45
C ASP A 182 -11.77 15.01 -14.84
N ARG A 183 -11.83 14.02 -13.97
CA ARG A 183 -11.33 12.65 -14.25
C ARG A 183 -12.39 11.67 -14.77
N GLY A 184 -13.45 12.16 -15.40
CA GLY A 184 -14.48 11.33 -16.05
C GLY A 184 -15.44 10.61 -15.12
N PRO A 185 -16.47 9.96 -15.65
CA PRO A 185 -17.42 9.21 -14.85
C PRO A 185 -16.74 7.99 -14.24
N ARG A 186 -16.90 7.82 -12.90
CA ARG A 186 -16.41 6.66 -12.17
C ARG A 186 -17.19 5.41 -12.58
N THR A 187 -16.51 4.30 -12.70
CA THR A 187 -17.16 2.99 -12.86
C THR A 187 -18.07 2.72 -11.64
N PRO A 188 -19.30 2.20 -11.82
CA PRO A 188 -20.15 1.81 -10.71
C PRO A 188 -19.44 0.80 -9.81
N GLY A 189 -19.36 1.09 -8.50
CA GLY A 189 -18.66 0.24 -7.51
C GLY A 189 -17.37 0.84 -6.97
N VAL A 190 -16.88 1.92 -7.56
CA VAL A 190 -15.67 2.64 -7.12
C VAL A 190 -15.88 3.24 -5.72
N LEU A 191 -14.86 3.10 -4.87
CA LEU A 191 -14.82 3.70 -3.53
C LEU A 191 -15.14 5.19 -3.56
N ALA A 192 -15.84 5.66 -2.53
CA ALA A 192 -16.04 7.10 -2.34
C ALA A 192 -14.69 7.79 -2.18
N GLU A 193 -14.55 8.98 -2.78
CA GLU A 193 -13.38 9.83 -2.59
C GLU A 193 -13.07 9.99 -1.09
N PRO A 194 -11.82 9.90 -0.65
CA PRO A 194 -11.46 10.06 0.77
C PRO A 194 -12.03 11.34 1.38
N GLY A 195 -12.05 12.44 0.64
CA GLY A 195 -12.65 13.69 1.06
C GLY A 195 -14.15 13.62 1.22
N ALA A 196 -14.88 12.87 0.39
CA ALA A 196 -16.31 12.66 0.55
C ALA A 196 -16.62 11.82 1.80
N VAL A 197 -15.83 10.77 2.06
CA VAL A 197 -15.93 9.96 3.28
C VAL A 197 -15.65 10.82 4.51
N THR A 198 -14.62 11.65 4.46
CA THR A 198 -14.25 12.56 5.56
C THR A 198 -15.37 13.56 5.84
N ARG A 199 -15.92 14.23 4.82
CA ARG A 199 -17.04 15.16 4.99
C ARG A 199 -18.28 14.50 5.57
N ALA A 200 -18.63 13.29 5.11
CA ALA A 200 -19.75 12.54 5.65
C ALA A 200 -19.54 12.20 7.13
N ALA A 201 -18.33 11.79 7.52
CA ALA A 201 -18.00 11.51 8.91
C ALA A 201 -18.03 12.76 9.79
N LEU A 202 -17.52 13.90 9.30
CA LEU A 202 -17.59 15.19 9.99
C LEU A 202 -19.04 15.65 10.19
N ALA A 203 -19.87 15.58 9.15
CA ALA A 203 -21.29 15.92 9.24
C ALA A 203 -22.03 15.03 10.24
N ALA A 204 -21.78 13.72 10.22
CA ALA A 204 -22.37 12.76 11.17
C ALA A 204 -21.92 13.03 12.62
N ALA A 205 -20.75 13.61 12.83
CA ALA A 205 -20.22 14.01 14.14
C ALA A 205 -20.67 15.43 14.59
N GLY A 206 -21.52 16.09 13.79
CA GLY A 206 -22.09 17.41 14.12
C GLY A 206 -21.15 18.60 13.81
N PHE A 207 -20.16 18.41 12.94
CA PHE A 207 -19.41 19.53 12.37
C PHE A 207 -20.24 20.25 11.31
N GLU A 208 -19.86 21.48 10.96
CA GLU A 208 -20.57 22.23 9.94
C GLU A 208 -20.66 21.47 8.61
N ALA A 209 -21.80 21.56 7.92
CA ALA A 209 -22.06 20.81 6.69
C ALA A 209 -21.11 21.19 5.53
N THR A 210 -20.58 22.41 5.56
CA THR A 210 -19.68 22.92 4.54
C THR A 210 -18.25 22.92 5.09
N VAL A 211 -17.49 21.85 4.80
CA VAL A 211 -16.07 21.78 5.10
C VAL A 211 -15.30 22.18 3.86
N PRO A 212 -14.48 23.26 3.91
CA PRO A 212 -13.67 23.67 2.79
C PRO A 212 -12.70 22.56 2.39
N VAL A 213 -12.53 22.37 1.07
CA VAL A 213 -11.57 21.39 0.50
C VAL A 213 -10.68 22.10 -0.49
N ILE A 214 -9.39 22.11 -0.21
CA ILE A 214 -8.38 22.62 -1.13
C ILE A 214 -7.86 21.46 -1.97
N ARG A 215 -7.86 21.64 -3.29
CA ARG A 215 -7.49 20.62 -4.27
C ARG A 215 -6.22 20.99 -5.00
N PRO A 216 -5.32 20.05 -5.26
CA PRO A 216 -4.16 20.31 -6.12
C PRO A 216 -4.53 20.19 -7.61
N ASP A 217 -3.80 20.92 -8.42
CA ASP A 217 -3.74 20.71 -9.87
C ASP A 217 -2.81 19.55 -10.25
N GLY A 218 -2.10 18.97 -9.27
CA GLY A 218 -1.07 17.93 -9.43
C GLY A 218 -1.08 16.86 -8.33
N GLU A 219 0.09 16.44 -7.93
CA GLU A 219 0.29 15.42 -6.88
C GLU A 219 0.07 15.97 -5.47
N TRP A 220 -0.29 15.12 -4.54
CA TRP A 220 -0.41 15.42 -3.12
C TRP A 220 0.94 15.21 -2.42
N ASP A 221 1.86 16.14 -2.62
CA ASP A 221 3.20 16.11 -2.07
C ASP A 221 3.44 17.19 -0.99
N ARG A 222 4.64 17.18 -0.41
CA ARG A 222 5.05 18.14 0.63
C ARG A 222 5.06 19.59 0.13
N GLY A 223 5.46 19.80 -1.14
CA GLY A 223 5.52 21.13 -1.75
C GLY A 223 4.13 21.75 -1.89
N TRP A 224 3.19 20.95 -2.42
CA TRP A 224 1.80 21.38 -2.46
C TRP A 224 1.21 21.60 -1.07
N GLY A 225 1.44 20.70 -0.11
CA GLY A 225 0.96 20.81 1.26
C GLY A 225 1.42 22.10 1.94
N ALA A 226 2.68 22.49 1.70
CA ALA A 226 3.24 23.73 2.23
C ALA A 226 2.56 24.99 1.68
N ALA A 227 2.31 25.05 0.37
CA ALA A 227 1.63 26.17 -0.28
C ALA A 227 0.14 26.20 0.11
N ALA A 228 -0.54 25.07 -0.02
CA ALA A 228 -1.98 24.94 0.23
C ALA A 228 -2.38 25.30 1.66
N ALA A 229 -1.59 24.91 2.67
CA ALA A 229 -1.89 25.24 4.06
C ALA A 229 -1.90 26.76 4.32
N VAL A 230 -0.96 27.48 3.70
CA VAL A 230 -0.87 28.94 3.84
C VAL A 230 -2.06 29.62 3.18
N ASP A 231 -2.36 29.26 1.94
CA ASP A 231 -3.46 29.84 1.18
C ASP A 231 -4.79 29.49 1.84
N ALA A 232 -4.93 28.25 2.35
CA ALA A 232 -6.12 27.81 3.05
C ALA A 232 -6.41 28.62 4.31
N LEU A 233 -5.41 28.85 5.16
CA LEU A 233 -5.59 29.65 6.38
C LEU A 233 -5.79 31.15 6.08
N ALA A 234 -5.24 31.67 4.99
CA ALA A 234 -5.51 33.03 4.55
C ALA A 234 -6.96 33.19 4.06
N ALA A 235 -7.50 32.21 3.37
CA ALA A 235 -8.89 32.20 2.88
C ALA A 235 -9.92 31.85 3.98
N HIS A 236 -9.52 31.03 4.96
CA HIS A 236 -10.34 30.52 6.05
C HIS A 236 -9.65 30.72 7.41
N PRO A 237 -9.53 31.98 7.88
CA PRO A 237 -8.79 32.32 9.11
C PRO A 237 -9.45 31.75 10.38
N GLU A 238 -10.68 31.31 10.31
CA GLU A 238 -11.42 30.65 11.39
C GLU A 238 -11.01 29.19 11.60
N THR A 239 -10.25 28.59 10.67
CA THR A 239 -9.86 27.17 10.72
C THR A 239 -9.04 26.86 11.98
N ASP A 240 -9.46 25.83 12.72
CA ASP A 240 -8.78 25.37 13.93
C ASP A 240 -8.16 23.96 13.78
N VAL A 241 -8.40 23.29 12.64
CA VAL A 241 -7.75 22.02 12.32
C VAL A 241 -7.63 21.79 10.81
N LEU A 242 -6.46 21.35 10.37
CA LEU A 242 -6.21 20.87 9.02
C LEU A 242 -6.20 19.34 9.02
N ILE A 243 -7.05 18.74 8.20
CA ILE A 243 -7.08 17.30 7.93
C ILE A 243 -6.47 17.09 6.55
N CYS A 244 -5.26 16.54 6.52
CA CYS A 244 -4.53 16.31 5.29
C CYS A 244 -4.80 14.90 4.74
N VAL A 245 -4.85 14.78 3.42
CA VAL A 245 -5.12 13.51 2.73
C VAL A 245 -4.06 12.46 3.01
N ASN A 246 -2.82 12.88 3.25
CA ASN A 246 -1.69 12.03 3.60
C ASN A 246 -0.65 12.77 4.46
N ASP A 247 0.35 12.05 4.97
CA ASP A 247 1.41 12.61 5.81
C ASP A 247 2.36 13.51 5.03
N GLU A 248 2.57 13.30 3.74
CA GLU A 248 3.42 14.18 2.95
C GLU A 248 2.84 15.59 2.87
N VAL A 249 1.54 15.70 2.60
CA VAL A 249 0.81 16.98 2.64
C VAL A 249 0.86 17.59 4.03
N ALA A 250 0.64 16.79 5.08
CA ALA A 250 0.67 17.25 6.46
C ALA A 250 2.06 17.77 6.87
N LEU A 251 3.14 17.07 6.52
CA LEU A 251 4.51 17.50 6.81
C LEU A 251 4.89 18.78 6.07
N GLY A 252 4.44 18.90 4.81
CA GLY A 252 4.59 20.14 4.06
C GLY A 252 3.85 21.31 4.73
N ALA A 253 2.59 21.11 5.10
CA ALA A 253 1.77 22.07 5.84
C ALA A 253 2.44 22.46 7.16
N LEU A 254 2.87 21.48 7.97
CA LEU A 254 3.56 21.71 9.24
C LEU A 254 4.80 22.60 9.09
N SER A 255 5.64 22.29 8.10
CA SER A 255 6.84 23.07 7.80
C SER A 255 6.51 24.53 7.48
N ALA A 256 5.51 24.77 6.63
CA ALA A 256 5.12 26.12 6.22
C ALA A 256 4.47 26.93 7.35
N LEU A 257 3.66 26.29 8.19
CA LEU A 257 3.03 26.90 9.35
C LEU A 257 4.04 27.28 10.43
N THR A 258 4.94 26.34 10.76
CA THR A 258 6.05 26.60 11.71
C THR A 258 6.93 27.75 11.26
N ALA A 259 7.29 27.81 9.96
CA ALA A 259 8.09 28.91 9.40
C ALA A 259 7.39 30.27 9.50
N ARG A 260 6.06 30.32 9.66
CA ARG A 260 5.24 31.53 9.85
C ARG A 260 4.91 31.82 11.31
N GLY A 261 5.41 31.00 12.23
CA GLY A 261 5.15 31.17 13.66
C GLY A 261 3.74 30.76 14.10
N VAL A 262 2.98 30.03 13.27
CA VAL A 262 1.68 29.50 13.65
C VAL A 262 1.88 28.39 14.68
N ASP A 263 1.18 28.49 15.80
CA ASP A 263 1.27 27.49 16.87
C ASP A 263 0.47 26.23 16.53
N VAL A 264 1.17 25.12 16.33
CA VAL A 264 0.60 23.79 16.14
C VAL A 264 0.86 22.96 17.39
N PRO A 265 -0.17 22.53 18.13
CA PRO A 265 -1.60 22.56 17.79
C PRO A 265 -2.36 23.75 18.41
N GLY A 266 -1.73 24.70 19.09
CA GLY A 266 -2.41 25.74 19.85
C GLY A 266 -3.45 26.50 19.02
N GLU A 267 -3.00 27.13 17.93
CA GLU A 267 -3.89 27.83 16.99
C GLU A 267 -4.58 26.84 16.03
N VAL A 268 -3.81 25.98 15.36
CA VAL A 268 -4.31 25.06 14.34
C VAL A 268 -3.77 23.65 14.61
N ALA A 269 -4.65 22.69 14.86
CA ALA A 269 -4.27 21.28 14.93
C ALA A 269 -4.04 20.71 13.53
N LEU A 270 -3.21 19.66 13.43
CA LEU A 270 -2.84 19.05 12.15
C LEU A 270 -2.91 17.52 12.23
N LEU A 271 -3.56 16.91 11.22
CA LEU A 271 -3.64 15.46 11.07
C LEU A 271 -3.22 15.04 9.66
N GLY A 272 -2.54 13.90 9.59
CA GLY A 272 -2.18 13.21 8.35
C GLY A 272 -2.86 11.84 8.20
N TYR A 273 -2.38 11.09 7.22
CA TYR A 273 -2.73 9.70 6.93
C TYR A 273 -1.47 9.01 6.39
N ASP A 274 -1.21 7.74 6.69
CA ASP A 274 -0.15 6.84 6.25
C ASP A 274 0.81 6.39 7.38
N ASN A 275 0.94 7.15 8.46
CA ASN A 275 1.87 6.93 9.57
C ASN A 275 3.33 6.80 9.11
N LEU A 276 3.80 7.77 8.31
CA LEU A 276 5.20 7.84 7.89
C LEU A 276 6.13 8.09 9.06
N ASP A 277 7.33 7.48 9.03
CA ASP A 277 8.37 7.67 10.05
C ASP A 277 8.77 9.14 10.22
N ASP A 278 8.81 9.92 9.13
CA ASP A 278 9.04 11.37 9.18
C ASP A 278 8.12 12.10 10.15
N GLY A 279 6.86 11.67 10.26
CA GLY A 279 5.87 12.26 11.16
C GLY A 279 6.19 12.04 12.63
N TRP A 280 6.90 10.98 12.99
CA TRP A 280 7.39 10.77 14.34
C TRP A 280 8.50 11.77 14.72
N PHE A 281 9.36 12.09 13.78
CA PHE A 281 10.52 12.99 13.97
C PHE A 281 10.23 14.44 13.64
N SER A 282 9.03 14.79 13.19
CA SER A 282 8.62 16.19 13.00
C SER A 282 8.44 16.90 14.34
N THR A 283 8.44 18.23 14.32
CA THR A 283 8.22 19.07 15.52
C THR A 283 7.14 20.10 15.21
N PRO A 284 5.95 19.97 15.86
CA PRO A 284 5.51 18.86 16.70
C PRO A 284 5.39 17.53 15.92
N SER A 285 5.45 16.39 16.62
CA SER A 285 5.25 15.07 16.02
C SER A 285 3.82 14.92 15.50
N LEU A 286 3.67 14.31 14.30
CA LEU A 286 2.43 14.32 13.53
C LEU A 286 1.44 13.25 14.00
N THR A 287 0.23 13.67 14.37
CA THR A 287 -0.92 12.79 14.52
C THR A 287 -1.38 12.31 13.15
N THR A 288 -1.58 11.00 12.99
CA THR A 288 -1.87 10.40 11.69
C THR A 288 -2.69 9.12 11.82
N VAL A 289 -3.25 8.65 10.72
CA VAL A 289 -3.89 7.33 10.63
C VAL A 289 -2.91 6.31 10.08
N ASP A 290 -2.77 5.17 10.76
CA ASP A 290 -1.98 4.03 10.29
C ASP A 290 -2.86 3.06 9.47
N ALA A 291 -2.68 3.04 8.17
CA ALA A 291 -3.32 2.10 7.25
C ALA A 291 -2.77 0.66 7.36
N GLY A 292 -1.64 0.46 8.03
CA GLY A 292 -1.03 -0.84 8.31
C GLY A 292 -0.49 -1.56 7.08
N PRO A 293 0.56 -1.03 6.41
CA PRO A 293 1.12 -1.64 5.19
C PRO A 293 1.42 -3.13 5.32
N ALA A 294 1.93 -3.57 6.48
CA ALA A 294 2.21 -4.99 6.74
C ALA A 294 0.94 -5.86 6.80
N ARG A 295 -0.18 -5.30 7.30
CA ARG A 295 -1.47 -6.01 7.32
C ARG A 295 -2.04 -6.12 5.92
N LEU A 296 -1.98 -5.04 5.14
CA LEU A 296 -2.39 -5.01 3.73
C LEU A 296 -1.61 -6.02 2.89
N ALA A 297 -0.28 -6.03 3.02
CA ALA A 297 0.61 -6.95 2.32
C ALA A 297 0.28 -8.41 2.62
N ARG A 298 0.08 -8.75 3.91
CA ARG A 298 -0.27 -10.12 4.33
C ARG A 298 -1.59 -10.56 3.72
N ALA A 299 -2.64 -9.76 3.85
CA ALA A 299 -3.97 -10.08 3.32
C ALA A 299 -3.95 -10.21 1.79
N ALA A 300 -3.23 -9.33 1.09
CA ALA A 300 -3.11 -9.41 -0.36
C ALA A 300 -2.44 -10.72 -0.81
N LEU A 301 -1.34 -11.10 -0.17
CA LEU A 301 -0.64 -12.35 -0.52
C LEU A 301 -1.38 -13.60 -0.06
N ASP A 302 -2.21 -13.54 0.98
CA ASP A 302 -3.12 -14.64 1.36
C ASP A 302 -4.16 -14.87 0.25
N LEU A 303 -4.86 -13.80 -0.18
CA LEU A 303 -5.82 -13.87 -1.28
C LEU A 303 -5.16 -14.36 -2.57
N LEU A 304 -3.99 -13.83 -2.91
CA LEU A 304 -3.26 -14.21 -4.11
C LEU A 304 -2.84 -15.69 -4.09
N ALA A 305 -2.36 -16.18 -2.95
CA ALA A 305 -1.97 -17.59 -2.79
C ALA A 305 -3.14 -18.55 -3.00
N GLU A 306 -4.32 -18.20 -2.48
CA GLU A 306 -5.54 -18.99 -2.68
C GLU A 306 -6.01 -19.01 -4.15
N ARG A 307 -5.89 -17.85 -4.86
CA ARG A 307 -6.16 -17.76 -6.30
C ARG A 307 -5.17 -18.60 -7.12
N ILE A 308 -3.88 -18.50 -6.81
CA ILE A 308 -2.82 -19.31 -7.46
C ILE A 308 -3.06 -20.80 -7.21
N ALA A 309 -3.53 -21.18 -6.03
CA ALA A 309 -3.83 -22.57 -5.71
C ALA A 309 -5.11 -23.09 -6.36
N GLY A 310 -5.97 -22.21 -6.87
CA GLY A 310 -7.28 -22.57 -7.42
C GLY A 310 -8.26 -23.11 -6.35
N THR A 311 -8.07 -22.71 -5.09
CA THR A 311 -8.86 -23.24 -3.94
C THR A 311 -10.12 -22.42 -3.65
N VAL A 312 -10.30 -21.29 -4.34
CA VAL A 312 -11.43 -20.37 -4.13
C VAL A 312 -12.25 -20.18 -5.40
N PRO A 313 -13.55 -19.88 -5.26
CA PRO A 313 -14.41 -19.55 -6.39
C PRO A 313 -13.89 -18.33 -7.18
N ALA A 314 -14.29 -18.23 -8.45
CA ALA A 314 -13.91 -17.11 -9.32
C ALA A 314 -14.48 -15.74 -8.87
N VAL A 315 -15.48 -15.72 -7.98
CA VAL A 315 -16.10 -14.47 -7.49
C VAL A 315 -15.08 -13.60 -6.78
N PRO A 316 -14.93 -12.33 -7.17
CA PRO A 316 -14.06 -11.37 -6.50
C PRO A 316 -14.44 -11.15 -5.03
N ARG A 317 -13.44 -10.97 -4.20
CA ARG A 317 -13.60 -10.73 -2.76
C ARG A 317 -13.09 -9.36 -2.39
N ARG A 318 -13.76 -8.72 -1.44
CA ARG A 318 -13.33 -7.45 -0.87
C ARG A 318 -12.99 -7.66 0.61
N VAL A 319 -11.76 -7.37 0.98
CA VAL A 319 -11.26 -7.43 2.35
C VAL A 319 -10.95 -6.01 2.82
N VAL A 320 -11.64 -5.57 3.87
CA VAL A 320 -11.43 -4.25 4.49
C VAL A 320 -10.74 -4.46 5.83
N LEU A 321 -9.58 -3.84 6.00
CA LEU A 321 -8.73 -4.03 7.17
C LEU A 321 -8.86 -2.85 8.14
N PRO A 322 -8.80 -3.12 9.46
CA PRO A 322 -8.86 -2.06 10.46
C PRO A 322 -7.64 -1.16 10.37
N VAL A 323 -7.84 0.11 10.74
CA VAL A 323 -6.84 1.17 10.82
C VAL A 323 -6.68 1.64 12.26
N GLU A 324 -5.64 2.41 12.55
CA GLU A 324 -5.36 2.95 13.88
C GLU A 324 -5.11 4.45 13.82
N LEU A 325 -5.69 5.22 14.77
CA LEU A 325 -5.35 6.63 14.94
C LEU A 325 -4.17 6.75 15.90
N VAL A 326 -3.03 7.14 15.36
CA VAL A 326 -1.78 7.41 16.10
C VAL A 326 -1.78 8.87 16.53
N ARG A 327 -2.07 9.11 17.81
CA ARG A 327 -2.20 10.46 18.38
C ARG A 327 -0.85 10.96 18.87
N ARG A 328 -0.45 12.14 18.40
CA ARG A 328 0.85 12.79 18.70
C ARG A 328 0.65 14.28 18.97
N GLU A 329 1.75 15.02 19.05
CA GLU A 329 1.79 16.41 19.49
C GLU A 329 1.06 17.38 18.56
N SER A 330 0.97 17.11 17.26
CA SER A 330 0.30 18.01 16.31
C SER A 330 -1.21 18.19 16.55
N THR A 331 -1.78 17.39 17.46
CA THR A 331 -3.15 17.57 17.96
C THR A 331 -3.22 17.66 19.48
N LEU A 332 -2.32 17.01 20.22
CA LEU A 332 -2.36 16.94 21.69
C LEU A 332 -1.52 18.02 22.37
N GLY A 333 -0.57 18.63 21.65
CA GLY A 333 0.51 19.43 22.24
C GLY A 333 1.61 18.55 22.85
N ALA A 334 2.74 19.18 23.18
CA ALA A 334 3.81 18.50 23.86
C ALA A 334 3.37 18.03 25.26
N PRO A 335 3.84 16.86 25.74
CA PRO A 335 3.57 16.45 27.10
C PRO A 335 4.13 17.47 28.08
N ARG A 336 3.30 17.91 29.02
CA ARG A 336 3.71 18.85 30.08
C ARG A 336 4.55 18.18 31.13
#